data_05e8eaea998e264a4dd6e2e50aa47e76
#
_entry.id   05e8eaea998e264a4dd6e2e50aa47e76
#
_cell.length_a   1.000
_cell.length_b   1.000
_cell.length_c   1.000
_cell.angle_alpha   90.00
_cell.angle_beta   90.00
_cell.angle_gamma   90.00
#
_symmetry.space_group_name_H-M   'P 1'
#
loop_
_entity.id
_entity.type
_entity.pdbx_description
1 polymer ?
#
loop_
_entity_poly.entity_id
_entity_poly.type
_entity_poly.pdbx_seq_one_letter_code
_entity_poly.pdbx_strand_id
1 'polypeptide(L)' 'MLSPNADSIRLFLHVLAASVWVGGQIVLGGLV' A
#
# COMPACT_ATOMS: atom_id res chain seq x y z
N MET A 1 7.66 -14.34 6.28
CA MET A 1 7.68 -12.90 6.58
C MET A 1 8.73 -12.51 7.58
N LEU A 2 9.27 -13.47 8.33
CA LEU A 2 10.34 -13.16 9.28
C LEU A 2 11.68 -12.93 8.62
N SER A 3 11.85 -13.40 7.38
CA SER A 3 13.07 -13.21 6.62
C SER A 3 12.76 -12.33 5.41
N PRO A 4 13.13 -11.04 5.45
CA PRO A 4 12.89 -10.17 4.30
C PRO A 4 13.73 -10.63 3.10
N ASN A 5 13.05 -10.87 2.00
CA ASN A 5 13.69 -11.21 0.73
C ASN A 5 13.07 -10.34 -0.37
N ALA A 6 13.53 -10.52 -1.60
CA ALA A 6 13.06 -9.70 -2.71
C ALA A 6 11.55 -9.78 -2.89
N ASP A 7 10.98 -10.97 -2.73
CA ASP A 7 9.54 -11.16 -2.87
C ASP A 7 8.78 -10.48 -1.74
N SER A 8 9.27 -10.61 -0.52
CA SER A 8 8.64 -9.99 0.65
C SER A 8 8.68 -8.48 0.55
N ILE A 9 9.81 -7.93 0.13
CA ILE A 9 9.97 -6.49 -0.02
C ILE A 9 9.05 -5.97 -1.11
N ARG A 10 8.97 -6.68 -2.22
CA ARG A 10 8.09 -6.29 -3.32
C ARG A 10 6.64 -6.29 -2.88
N LEU A 11 6.22 -7.32 -2.18
CA LEU A 11 4.85 -7.43 -1.69
C LEU A 11 4.55 -6.32 -0.70
N PHE A 12 5.47 -6.04 0.20
CA PHE A 12 5.33 -4.98 1.18
C PHE A 12 5.15 -3.62 0.52
N LEU A 13 6.02 -3.31 -0.44
CA LEU A 13 5.94 -2.04 -1.16
C LEU A 13 4.66 -1.97 -1.99
N HIS A 14 4.23 -3.08 -2.55
CA HIS A 14 3.00 -3.13 -3.32
C HIS A 14 1.78 -2.83 -2.44
N VAL A 15 1.71 -3.44 -1.27
CA VAL A 15 0.60 -3.21 -0.34
C VAL A 15 0.59 -1.77 0.14
N LEU A 16 1.78 -1.21 0.44
CA LEU A 16 1.89 0.19 0.84
C LEU A 16 1.40 1.12 -0.27
N ALA A 17 1.85 0.88 -1.49
CA ALA A 17 1.45 1.71 -2.63
C ALA A 17 -0.05 1.62 -2.87
N ALA A 18 -0.61 0.42 -2.80
CA ALA A 18 -2.04 0.21 -2.97
C ALA A 18 -2.82 0.94 -1.88
N SER A 19 -2.33 0.87 -0.64
CA SER A 19 -2.98 1.53 0.50
C SER A 19 -3.00 3.05 0.33
N VAL A 20 -1.90 3.62 -0.13
CA VAL A 20 -1.81 5.06 -0.37
C VAL A 20 -2.78 5.47 -1.48
N TRP A 21 -2.85 4.67 -2.54
CA TRP A 21 -3.73 4.98 -3.66
C TRP A 21 -5.19 4.89 -3.25
N VAL A 22 -5.59 3.78 -2.66
CA VAL A 22 -6.97 3.57 -2.22
C VAL A 22 -7.34 4.56 -1.13
N GLY A 23 -6.44 4.79 -0.17
CA GLY A 23 -6.66 5.77 0.88
C GLY A 23 -6.82 7.18 0.34
N GLY A 24 -6.03 7.52 -0.68
CA GLY A 24 -6.14 8.80 -1.35
C GLY A 24 -7.52 9.00 -2.00
N GLN A 25 -8.07 7.94 -2.59
CA GLN A 25 -9.40 7.99 -3.18
C GLN A 25 -10.46 8.29 -2.12
N ILE A 26 -10.33 7.65 -0.97
CA ILE A 26 -11.27 7.84 0.14
C ILE A 26 -11.20 9.27 0.65
N VAL A 27 -9.99 9.80 0.79
CA VAL A 27 -9.80 11.18 1.25
C VAL A 27 -10.39 12.17 0.25
N LEU A 28 -10.09 11.99 -1.02
CA LEU A 28 -10.58 12.90 -2.06
C LEU A 28 -12.08 12.80 -2.24
N GLY A 29 -12.64 11.60 -2.17
CA GLY A 29 -14.06 11.39 -2.37
C GLY A 29 -14.88 11.46 -1.10
N GLY A 30 -14.29 11.12 0.04
CA GLY A 30 -15.00 11.07 1.31
C GLY A 30 -15.05 12.38 2.05
N LEU A 31 -14.07 13.26 1.83
CA LEU A 31 -14.03 14.56 2.48
C LEU A 31 -14.67 15.67 1.65
N VAL A 32 -14.89 15.39 0.40
CA VAL A 32 -15.58 16.32 -0.51
C VAL A 32 -17.02 15.89 -0.71
#